data_44f91dea37cf6ae50e56fcbd152b78e1
#
_entry.id   44f91dea37cf6ae50e56fcbd152b78e1
#
_cell.length_a   1.000
_cell.length_b   1.000
_cell.length_c   1.000
_cell.angle_alpha   90.00
_cell.angle_beta   90.00
_cell.angle_gamma   90.00
#
_symmetry.space_group_name_H-M   'P 1'
#
loop_
_entity.id
_entity.type
_entity.pdbx_description
1 polymer ?
#
loop_
_entity_poly.entity_id
_entity_poly.type
_entity_poly.pdbx_seq_one_letter_code
_entity_poly.pdbx_strand_id
1 'polypeptide(L)'
;MKVLLVGGGGREHALGWKIAQSPVLSTLYLAPGSPGLNPLGVPLGISADDIDAIVNTSVEKSIDLVVVGPEATLAAGLADRLATAGIALSLIHI
;
A
#
# COMPACT_ATOMS: atom_id res chain seq x y z
N MET A 1 6.34 3.86 -11.73
CA MET A 1 5.63 2.84 -10.94
C MET A 1 4.79 3.49 -9.87
N LYS A 2 3.54 3.13 -9.78
CA LYS A 2 2.63 3.58 -8.73
C LYS A 2 2.53 2.49 -7.68
N VAL A 3 2.76 2.86 -6.42
CA VAL A 3 2.76 1.91 -5.29
C VAL A 3 1.74 2.35 -4.26
N LEU A 4 0.98 1.40 -3.72
CA LEU A 4 0.10 1.61 -2.59
C LEU A 4 0.67 0.89 -1.38
N LEU A 5 0.98 1.63 -0.32
CA LEU A 5 1.43 1.08 0.95
C LEU A 5 0.26 0.98 1.92
N VAL A 6 -0.05 -0.24 2.36
CA VAL A 6 -1.15 -0.53 3.27
C VAL A 6 -0.62 -0.69 4.69
N GLY A 7 -1.14 0.12 5.58
CA GLY A 7 -0.74 0.14 6.98
C GLY A 7 -0.26 1.53 7.41
N GLY A 8 -0.18 1.76 8.71
CA GLY A 8 0.19 3.06 9.27
C GLY A 8 1.09 2.98 10.49
N GLY A 9 1.60 1.79 10.83
CA GLY A 9 2.48 1.60 11.97
C GLY A 9 3.90 2.07 11.73
N GLY A 10 4.77 1.91 12.73
CA GLY A 10 6.16 2.35 12.64
C GLY A 10 6.97 1.62 11.57
N ARG A 11 6.67 0.34 11.34
CA ARG A 11 7.34 -0.45 10.29
C ARG A 11 6.95 0.02 8.90
N GLU A 12 5.68 0.34 8.71
CA GLU A 12 5.18 0.91 7.46
C GLU A 12 5.78 2.29 7.20
N HIS A 13 6.01 3.08 8.25
CA HIS A 13 6.69 4.36 8.11
C HIS A 13 8.11 4.18 7.57
N ALA A 14 8.87 3.24 8.12
CA ALA A 14 10.22 2.95 7.64
C ALA A 14 10.21 2.46 6.19
N LEU A 15 9.25 1.60 5.83
CA LEU A 15 9.07 1.12 4.47
C LEU A 15 8.72 2.25 3.50
N GLY A 16 7.79 3.11 3.89
CA GLY A 16 7.37 4.24 3.08
C GLY A 16 8.53 5.19 2.79
N TRP A 17 9.34 5.47 3.79
CA TRP A 17 10.53 6.29 3.63
C TRP A 17 11.51 5.66 2.62
N LYS A 18 11.72 4.36 2.72
CA LYS A 18 12.60 3.62 1.81
C LYS A 18 12.05 3.59 0.38
N ILE A 19 10.75 3.31 0.23
CA ILE A 19 10.08 3.27 -1.06
C ILE A 19 10.11 4.64 -1.73
N ALA A 20 9.90 5.71 -0.97
CA ALA A 20 9.90 7.08 -1.49
C ALA A 20 11.25 7.48 -2.10
N GLN A 21 12.32 6.78 -1.75
CA GLN A 21 13.66 7.05 -2.31
C GLN A 21 13.90 6.31 -3.63
N SER A 22 13.00 5.42 -4.04
CA SER A 22 13.20 4.63 -5.26
C SER A 22 13.12 5.51 -6.51
N PRO A 23 14.09 5.43 -7.42
CA PRO A 23 14.08 6.22 -8.64
C PRO A 23 13.00 5.79 -9.64
N VAL A 24 12.41 4.59 -9.47
CA VAL A 24 11.35 4.10 -10.35
C VAL A 24 9.96 4.44 -9.83
N LEU A 25 9.86 5.00 -8.63
CA LEU A 25 8.58 5.40 -8.04
C LEU A 25 8.08 6.69 -8.70
N SER A 26 6.87 6.66 -9.25
CA SER A 26 6.21 7.87 -9.73
C SER A 26 5.28 8.47 -8.67
N THR A 27 4.50 7.63 -7.97
CA THR A 27 3.61 8.08 -6.90
C THR A 27 3.50 7.00 -5.84
N LEU A 28 3.57 7.42 -4.58
CA LEU A 28 3.28 6.56 -3.43
C LEU A 28 1.93 6.95 -2.86
N TYR A 29 1.00 6.00 -2.86
CA TYR A 29 -0.29 6.15 -2.19
C TYR A 29 -0.26 5.44 -0.84
N LEU A 30 -1.03 5.94 0.12
CA LEU A 30 -1.03 5.44 1.48
C LEU A 30 -2.47 5.07 1.91
N ALA A 31 -2.62 3.91 2.53
CA ALA A 31 -3.90 3.44 3.05
C ALA A 31 -3.73 2.94 4.49
N PRO A 32 -4.12 3.68 5.49
CA PRO A 32 -4.71 5.02 5.48
C PRO A 32 -3.69 6.17 5.44
N GLY A 33 -2.41 5.89 5.68
CA GLY A 33 -1.40 6.88 5.95
C GLY A 33 -1.27 7.17 7.43
N SER A 34 -0.35 8.05 7.79
CA SER A 34 -0.12 8.48 9.16
C SER A 34 0.61 9.82 9.13
N PRO A 35 0.68 10.54 10.26
CA PRO A 35 1.43 11.82 10.29
C PRO A 35 2.87 11.71 9.81
N GLY A 36 3.54 10.58 10.07
CA GLY A 36 4.91 10.38 9.61
C GLY A 36 5.01 10.01 8.13
N LEU A 37 4.00 9.33 7.59
CA LEU A 37 3.95 8.88 6.19
C LEU A 37 3.39 9.93 5.24
N ASN A 38 2.43 10.73 5.69
CA ASN A 38 1.72 11.67 4.82
C ASN A 38 2.64 12.59 4.01
N PRO A 39 3.75 13.08 4.54
CA PRO A 39 4.68 13.89 3.74
C PRO A 39 5.37 13.11 2.62
N LEU A 40 5.38 11.78 2.68
CA LEU A 40 6.07 10.92 1.72
C LEU A 40 5.19 10.52 0.53
N GLY A 41 3.87 10.64 0.66
CA GLY A 41 2.95 10.17 -0.37
C GLY A 41 1.58 10.80 -0.27
N VAL A 42 0.59 10.15 -0.89
CA VAL A 42 -0.78 10.63 -0.95
C VAL A 42 -1.66 9.77 -0.05
N PRO A 43 -2.12 10.28 1.10
CA PRO A 43 -3.03 9.54 1.97
C PRO A 43 -4.41 9.46 1.31
N LEU A 44 -4.99 8.26 1.27
CA LEU A 44 -6.27 8.03 0.60
C LEU A 44 -7.45 7.99 1.55
N GLY A 45 -7.21 7.97 2.87
CA GLY A 45 -8.27 7.89 3.86
C GLY A 45 -8.99 6.54 3.89
N ILE A 46 -8.38 5.51 3.35
CA ILE A 46 -8.93 4.15 3.31
C ILE A 46 -8.35 3.36 4.47
N SER A 47 -9.21 2.66 5.22
CA SER A 47 -8.74 1.81 6.31
C SER A 47 -7.86 0.68 5.80
N ALA A 48 -6.81 0.33 6.54
CA ALA A 48 -5.89 -0.74 6.16
C ALA A 48 -6.54 -2.13 6.13
N ASP A 49 -7.71 -2.29 6.75
CA ASP A 49 -8.46 -3.55 6.75
C ASP A 49 -9.68 -3.56 5.81
N ASP A 50 -9.85 -2.51 5.02
CA ASP A 50 -10.95 -2.43 4.04
C ASP A 50 -10.49 -2.98 2.69
N ILE A 51 -10.61 -4.29 2.53
CA ILE A 51 -10.17 -5.00 1.32
C ILE A 51 -10.85 -4.45 0.07
N ASP A 52 -12.15 -4.25 0.11
CA ASP A 52 -12.91 -3.78 -1.06
C ASP A 52 -12.43 -2.42 -1.52
N ALA A 53 -12.25 -1.47 -0.60
CA ALA A 53 -11.77 -0.14 -0.94
C ALA A 53 -10.34 -0.18 -1.47
N ILE A 54 -9.47 -0.99 -0.88
CA ILE A 54 -8.08 -1.14 -1.34
C ILE A 54 -8.04 -1.67 -2.78
N VAL A 55 -8.80 -2.72 -3.08
CA VAL A 55 -8.83 -3.30 -4.42
C VAL A 55 -9.42 -2.32 -5.43
N ASN A 56 -10.55 -1.71 -5.10
CA ASN A 56 -11.22 -0.76 -6.00
C ASN A 56 -10.33 0.44 -6.32
N THR A 57 -9.67 0.99 -5.31
CA THR A 57 -8.74 2.11 -5.49
C THR A 57 -7.52 1.70 -6.30
N SER A 58 -7.00 0.50 -6.07
CA SER A 58 -5.85 -0.01 -6.80
C SER A 58 -6.14 -0.15 -8.30
N VAL A 59 -7.33 -0.61 -8.66
CA VAL A 59 -7.77 -0.69 -10.05
C VAL A 59 -7.98 0.71 -10.62
N GLU A 60 -8.71 1.56 -9.91
CA GLU A 60 -9.04 2.91 -10.35
C GLU A 60 -7.82 3.76 -10.64
N LYS A 61 -6.81 3.68 -9.77
CA LYS A 61 -5.59 4.49 -9.89
C LYS A 61 -4.46 3.79 -10.65
N SER A 62 -4.72 2.61 -11.18
CA SER A 62 -3.71 1.82 -11.92
C SER A 62 -2.44 1.56 -11.11
N ILE A 63 -2.63 1.13 -9.87
CA ILE A 63 -1.52 0.79 -8.98
C ILE A 63 -0.74 -0.40 -9.56
N ASP A 64 0.58 -0.29 -9.60
CA ASP A 64 1.44 -1.36 -10.12
C ASP A 64 1.79 -2.38 -9.04
N LEU A 65 1.93 -1.93 -7.79
CA LEU A 65 2.32 -2.79 -6.69
C LEU A 65 1.65 -2.34 -5.41
N VAL A 66 1.03 -3.28 -4.69
CA VAL A 66 0.51 -3.06 -3.34
C VAL A 66 1.49 -3.69 -2.34
N VAL A 67 1.98 -2.89 -1.41
CA VAL A 67 2.88 -3.33 -0.35
C VAL A 67 2.10 -3.37 0.96
N VAL A 68 2.09 -4.53 1.61
CA VAL A 68 1.38 -4.73 2.89
C VAL A 68 2.41 -4.94 3.99
N GLY A 69 2.32 -4.13 5.03
CA GLY A 69 3.18 -4.26 6.19
C GLY A 69 2.90 -5.53 7.00
N PRO A 70 3.85 -5.95 7.86
CA PRO A 70 3.71 -7.21 8.60
C PRO A 70 2.59 -7.20 9.64
N GLU A 71 2.06 -6.05 9.98
CA GLU A 71 0.99 -5.91 10.96
C GLU A 71 -0.41 -6.06 10.36
N ALA A 72 -0.53 -6.08 9.03
CA ALA A 72 -1.81 -6.23 8.37
C ALA A 72 -2.28 -7.68 8.43
N THR A 73 -3.52 -7.90 8.92
CA THR A 73 -4.07 -9.24 9.12
C THR A 73 -4.89 -9.76 7.93
N LEU A 74 -5.07 -8.93 6.91
CA LEU A 74 -5.96 -9.20 5.78
C LEU A 74 -5.23 -9.68 4.52
N ALA A 75 -3.96 -9.99 4.64
CA ALA A 75 -3.09 -10.23 3.48
C ALA A 75 -3.57 -11.36 2.55
N ALA A 76 -4.09 -12.46 3.10
CA ALA A 76 -4.53 -13.60 2.29
C ALA A 76 -5.72 -13.24 1.38
N GLY A 77 -6.76 -12.64 1.95
CA GLY A 77 -7.94 -12.24 1.16
C GLY A 77 -7.62 -11.12 0.18
N LEU A 78 -6.77 -10.18 0.58
CA LEU A 78 -6.33 -9.10 -0.29
C LEU A 78 -5.50 -9.63 -1.45
N ALA A 79 -4.60 -10.58 -1.19
CA ALA A 79 -3.76 -11.17 -2.22
C ALA A 79 -4.59 -11.83 -3.32
N ASP A 80 -5.61 -12.61 -2.95
CA ASP A 80 -6.50 -13.27 -3.90
C ASP A 80 -7.26 -12.25 -4.76
N ARG A 81 -7.79 -11.20 -4.13
CA ARG A 81 -8.54 -10.16 -4.82
C ARG A 81 -7.66 -9.36 -5.78
N LEU A 82 -6.45 -9.00 -5.36
CA LEU A 82 -5.51 -8.27 -6.19
C LEU A 82 -5.00 -9.11 -7.36
N ALA A 83 -4.72 -10.40 -7.12
CA ALA A 83 -4.31 -11.30 -8.19
C ALA A 83 -5.39 -11.42 -9.27
N THR A 84 -6.65 -11.51 -8.87
CA THR A 84 -7.78 -11.52 -9.80
C THR A 84 -7.86 -10.23 -10.61
N ALA A 85 -7.49 -9.10 -10.01
CA ALA A 85 -7.47 -7.80 -10.69
C ALA A 85 -6.18 -7.56 -11.49
N GLY A 86 -5.22 -8.49 -11.47
CA GLY A 86 -3.96 -8.35 -12.18
C GLY A 86 -2.95 -7.43 -11.52
N ILE A 87 -3.06 -7.21 -10.22
CA ILE A 87 -2.20 -6.31 -9.47
C ILE A 87 -1.25 -7.11 -8.58
N ALA A 88 0.04 -6.77 -8.63
CA ALA A 88 1.06 -7.43 -7.81
C ALA A 88 0.95 -7.03 -6.34
N LEU A 89 1.16 -7.99 -5.45
CA LEU A 89 1.20 -7.78 -4.01
C LEU A 89 2.55 -8.19 -3.46
N SER A 90 3.13 -7.36 -2.60
CA SER A 90 4.33 -7.70 -1.83
C SER A 90 4.01 -7.68 -0.35
N LEU A 91 4.32 -8.78 0.33
CA LEU A 91 4.29 -8.88 1.78
C LEU A 91 5.70 -8.67 2.29
N ILE A 92 5.86 -7.72 3.21
CA ILE A 92 7.17 -7.45 3.79
C ILE A 92 7.19 -7.97 5.21
N HIS A 93 8.08 -8.92 5.45
CA HIS A 93 8.37 -9.45 6.76
C HIS A 93 9.68 -8.83 7.24
N ILE A 94 9.56 -7.99 8.24
CA ILE A 94 10.72 -7.38 8.89
C ILE A 94 10.91 -8.00 10.26
#